data_9160ae1d9b636e948849a376dc4a3294
#
_entry.id   9160ae1d9b636e948849a376dc4a3294
#
_cell.length_a   1.000
_cell.length_b   1.000
_cell.length_c   1.000
_cell.angle_alpha   90.00
_cell.angle_beta   90.00
_cell.angle_gamma   90.00
#
_symmetry.space_group_name_H-M   'P 1'
#
loop_
_entity.id
_entity.type
_entity.pdbx_description
1 polymer ?
#
loop_
_entity_poly.entity_id
_entity_poly.type
_entity_poly.pdbx_seq_one_letter_code
_entity_poly.pdbx_strand_id
1 'polypeptide(L)'
;MKKTLLSLMTVLSFTYATEPAATGCVLVQPAEMSVNWKAYKTLGKIGVGGKFTEVKYTPAALEGKNFKELFVGSKVSIDISKIDTGNPGRDETLVKDFFSLLKGQTVEGEITDIKKTDKHEKGKPRTGNIDVKITMNEKTLTIPMTYVYNKGKFDAKGTIDLFDFTANDALSSINKSCFDLHKGKTWSDVSIGFSTTIEATLCNVKIKK
;
A
#
# COMPACT_ATOMS: atom_id res chain seq x y z
N MET A 1 -19.96 20.41 80.82
CA MET A 1 -20.53 19.70 79.70
C MET A 1 -19.56 19.88 78.54
N LYS A 2 -18.66 18.90 78.28
CA LYS A 2 -17.69 18.93 77.23
C LYS A 2 -18.23 18.07 76.09
N LYS A 3 -18.49 18.66 74.85
CA LYS A 3 -18.89 17.94 73.64
C LYS A 3 -17.65 17.57 72.85
N THR A 4 -17.37 16.30 72.75
CA THR A 4 -16.30 15.75 71.97
C THR A 4 -16.81 15.57 70.54
N LEU A 5 -16.21 16.26 69.52
CA LEU A 5 -16.49 16.10 68.14
C LEU A 5 -15.61 14.95 67.59
N LEU A 6 -16.22 13.87 67.14
CA LEU A 6 -15.54 12.74 66.49
C LEU A 6 -15.49 13.04 64.99
N SER A 7 -14.29 13.31 64.44
CA SER A 7 -14.06 13.54 63.06
C SER A 7 -13.87 12.19 62.37
N LEU A 8 -14.80 11.84 61.43
CA LEU A 8 -14.74 10.63 60.60
C LEU A 8 -13.91 10.91 59.33
N MET A 9 -12.67 10.43 59.29
CA MET A 9 -11.84 10.47 58.10
C MET A 9 -12.23 9.32 57.15
N THR A 10 -12.91 9.65 56.03
CA THR A 10 -13.14 8.72 54.93
C THR A 10 -11.88 8.62 54.06
N VAL A 11 -11.23 7.47 54.09
CA VAL A 11 -10.10 7.16 53.20
C VAL A 11 -10.68 6.72 51.85
N LEU A 12 -10.54 7.56 50.83
CA LEU A 12 -10.86 7.20 49.46
C LEU A 12 -9.74 6.31 48.90
N SER A 13 -9.99 5.02 48.77
CA SER A 13 -9.10 4.08 48.11
C SER A 13 -9.24 4.21 46.61
N PHE A 14 -8.26 4.81 45.94
CA PHE A 14 -8.15 4.76 44.51
C PHE A 14 -7.66 3.37 44.08
N THR A 15 -8.54 2.54 43.55
CA THR A 15 -8.17 1.31 42.86
C THR A 15 -7.68 1.69 41.46
N TYR A 16 -6.38 1.67 41.23
CA TYR A 16 -5.83 1.71 39.89
C TYR A 16 -6.21 0.41 39.18
N ALA A 17 -7.12 0.50 38.23
CA ALA A 17 -7.37 -0.58 37.29
C ALA A 17 -6.12 -0.73 36.42
N THR A 18 -5.31 -1.75 36.66
CA THR A 18 -4.25 -2.15 35.74
C THR A 18 -4.92 -2.74 34.51
N GLU A 19 -4.86 -2.02 33.39
CA GLU A 19 -5.24 -2.59 32.09
C GLU A 19 -4.45 -3.89 31.87
N PRO A 20 -5.13 -4.98 31.42
CA PRO A 20 -4.43 -6.22 31.13
C PRO A 20 -3.43 -5.96 30.00
N ALA A 21 -2.15 -6.23 30.28
CA ALA A 21 -1.09 -6.12 29.28
C ALA A 21 -1.49 -6.93 28.04
N ALA A 22 -1.59 -6.25 26.90
CA ALA A 22 -1.95 -6.88 25.64
C ALA A 22 -0.91 -7.98 25.30
N THR A 23 -1.32 -9.24 25.40
CA THR A 23 -0.51 -10.39 25.01
C THR A 23 -0.66 -10.60 23.52
N GLY A 24 0.16 -9.97 22.70
CA GLY A 24 0.14 -10.14 21.25
C GLY A 24 1.36 -9.48 20.62
N CYS A 25 1.84 -10.02 19.48
CA CYS A 25 2.90 -9.37 18.72
C CYS A 25 2.34 -8.11 18.06
N VAL A 26 3.06 -7.01 18.15
CA VAL A 26 2.75 -5.76 17.48
C VAL A 26 3.53 -5.74 16.16
N LEU A 27 2.83 -5.51 15.07
CA LEU A 27 3.42 -5.24 13.77
C LEU A 27 3.64 -3.74 13.65
N VAL A 28 4.80 -3.35 13.17
CA VAL A 28 5.19 -1.94 12.99
C VAL A 28 5.55 -1.73 11.52
N GLN A 29 5.06 -0.64 10.92
CA GLN A 29 5.43 -0.22 9.58
C GLN A 29 6.02 1.18 9.58
N PRO A 30 6.99 1.51 8.67
CA PRO A 30 7.42 2.87 8.44
C PRO A 30 6.34 3.65 7.68
N ALA A 31 6.42 4.98 7.70
CA ALA A 31 5.59 5.84 6.87
C ALA A 31 6.11 5.92 5.42
N GLU A 32 6.60 4.81 4.88
CA GLU A 32 7.23 4.72 3.56
C GLU A 32 6.66 3.55 2.77
N MET A 33 6.43 3.79 1.48
CA MET A 33 5.93 2.79 0.54
C MET A 33 6.54 3.02 -0.84
N SER A 34 7.02 1.95 -1.46
CA SER A 34 7.48 1.97 -2.85
C SER A 34 6.35 1.51 -3.76
N VAL A 35 6.08 2.26 -4.82
CA VAL A 35 5.06 1.89 -5.84
C VAL A 35 5.75 1.68 -7.18
N ASN A 36 5.43 0.58 -7.83
CA ASN A 36 5.99 0.17 -9.10
C ASN A 36 4.92 -0.29 -10.09
N TRP A 37 5.27 -0.30 -11.36
CA TRP A 37 4.42 -0.74 -12.44
C TRP A 37 5.22 -1.49 -13.52
N LYS A 38 4.53 -2.28 -14.33
CA LYS A 38 5.07 -2.93 -15.53
C LYS A 38 4.02 -2.90 -16.63
N ALA A 39 4.31 -2.14 -17.69
CA ALA A 39 3.54 -2.11 -18.93
C ALA A 39 4.15 -3.09 -19.94
N TYR A 40 3.40 -3.39 -20.99
CA TYR A 40 3.79 -4.40 -21.97
C TYR A 40 3.72 -3.87 -23.40
N LYS A 41 4.72 -4.25 -24.20
CA LYS A 41 4.83 -3.89 -25.60
C LYS A 41 5.07 -5.11 -26.48
N THR A 42 4.88 -4.93 -27.79
CA THR A 42 5.00 -5.96 -28.83
C THR A 42 3.98 -7.10 -28.67
N LEU A 43 3.79 -7.90 -29.72
CA LEU A 43 2.91 -9.09 -29.67
C LEU A 43 3.42 -10.12 -28.64
N GLY A 44 4.73 -10.21 -28.42
CA GLY A 44 5.35 -11.08 -27.43
C GLY A 44 5.19 -10.60 -25.97
N LYS A 45 4.45 -9.52 -25.73
CA LYS A 45 4.16 -8.97 -24.39
C LYS A 45 5.41 -8.72 -23.54
N ILE A 46 6.42 -8.08 -24.17
CA ILE A 46 7.67 -7.72 -23.49
C ILE A 46 7.39 -6.65 -22.43
N GLY A 47 7.75 -6.95 -21.19
CA GLY A 47 7.52 -6.03 -20.06
C GLY A 47 8.54 -4.90 -20.00
N VAL A 48 8.04 -3.70 -19.72
CA VAL A 48 8.83 -2.51 -19.38
C VAL A 48 8.34 -2.00 -18.04
N GLY A 49 9.21 -2.04 -17.04
CA GLY A 49 8.87 -1.62 -15.68
C GLY A 49 9.45 -0.27 -15.32
N GLY A 50 8.86 0.33 -14.30
CA GLY A 50 9.32 1.54 -13.65
C GLY A 50 8.75 1.65 -12.25
N LYS A 51 9.21 2.65 -11.52
CA LYS A 51 8.71 3.05 -10.20
C LYS A 51 8.36 4.53 -10.23
N PHE A 52 7.54 4.94 -9.26
CA PHE A 52 7.34 6.37 -8.97
C PHE A 52 8.36 6.80 -7.92
N THR A 53 8.97 7.97 -8.12
CA THR A 53 10.03 8.48 -7.23
C THR A 53 9.50 9.38 -6.13
N GLU A 54 8.32 9.98 -6.33
CA GLU A 54 7.64 10.78 -5.32
C GLU A 54 6.29 10.12 -4.95
N VAL A 55 6.33 9.31 -3.90
CA VAL A 55 5.17 8.60 -3.34
C VAL A 55 4.91 9.15 -1.95
N LYS A 56 3.79 9.85 -1.79
CA LYS A 56 3.33 10.34 -0.49
C LYS A 56 2.43 9.30 0.14
N TYR A 57 2.97 8.53 1.06
CA TYR A 57 2.25 7.51 1.81
C TYR A 57 1.75 8.06 3.15
N THR A 58 0.49 7.80 3.46
CA THR A 58 -0.14 8.11 4.75
C THR A 58 -0.67 6.81 5.34
N PRO A 59 0.04 6.18 6.28
CA PRO A 59 -0.42 4.96 6.93
C PRO A 59 -1.67 5.21 7.77
N ALA A 60 -2.58 4.26 7.83
CA ALA A 60 -3.73 4.28 8.73
C ALA A 60 -3.28 4.15 10.19
N ALA A 61 -2.28 3.30 10.43
CA ALA A 61 -1.63 3.14 11.72
C ALA A 61 -0.16 2.75 11.51
N LEU A 62 0.74 3.23 12.37
CA LEU A 62 2.15 2.81 12.38
C LEU A 62 2.34 1.48 13.10
N GLU A 63 1.40 1.13 13.99
CA GLU A 63 1.41 -0.11 14.77
C GLU A 63 0.03 -0.78 14.72
N GLY A 64 0.01 -2.11 14.74
CA GLY A 64 -1.23 -2.88 14.72
C GLY A 64 -1.00 -4.35 15.10
N LYS A 65 -2.05 -5.04 15.56
CA LYS A 65 -1.99 -6.46 15.92
C LYS A 65 -2.02 -7.40 14.70
N ASN A 66 -2.42 -6.87 13.56
CA ASN A 66 -2.56 -7.62 12.30
C ASN A 66 -2.49 -6.66 11.11
N PHE A 67 -2.40 -7.22 9.89
CA PHE A 67 -2.32 -6.41 8.67
C PHE A 67 -3.58 -5.56 8.42
N LYS A 68 -4.75 -5.98 8.89
CA LYS A 68 -5.98 -5.21 8.71
C LYS A 68 -5.93 -3.91 9.51
N GLU A 69 -5.54 -3.98 10.78
CA GLU A 69 -5.36 -2.80 11.64
C GLU A 69 -4.26 -1.87 11.10
N LEU A 70 -3.21 -2.45 10.50
CA LEU A 70 -2.08 -1.71 10.01
C LEU A 70 -2.38 -0.96 8.70
N PHE A 71 -3.08 -1.59 7.75
CA PHE A 71 -3.19 -1.12 6.38
C PHE A 71 -4.54 -0.55 5.97
N VAL A 72 -5.67 -1.04 6.52
CA VAL A 72 -6.98 -0.58 6.04
C VAL A 72 -7.21 0.88 6.41
N GLY A 73 -7.49 1.71 5.39
CA GLY A 73 -7.56 3.16 5.49
C GLY A 73 -6.25 3.88 5.15
N SER A 74 -5.14 3.15 4.93
CA SER A 74 -3.89 3.75 4.44
C SER A 74 -4.08 4.33 3.04
N LYS A 75 -3.46 5.49 2.79
CA LYS A 75 -3.59 6.23 1.53
C LYS A 75 -2.23 6.49 0.91
N VAL A 76 -2.23 6.59 -0.41
CA VAL A 76 -1.07 6.98 -1.20
C VAL A 76 -1.48 8.02 -2.23
N SER A 77 -0.65 9.03 -2.43
CA SER A 77 -0.75 10.01 -3.51
C SER A 77 0.56 10.01 -4.28
N ILE A 78 0.47 9.89 -5.60
CA ILE A 78 1.61 9.68 -6.49
C ILE A 78 1.61 10.77 -7.55
N ASP A 79 2.68 11.55 -7.64
CA ASP A 79 2.91 12.45 -8.78
C ASP A 79 3.32 11.61 -10.00
N ILE A 80 2.45 11.58 -11.03
CA ILE A 80 2.67 10.77 -12.23
C ILE A 80 3.77 11.30 -13.15
N SER A 81 4.28 12.51 -12.93
CA SER A 81 5.43 13.05 -13.64
C SER A 81 6.77 12.57 -13.08
N LYS A 82 6.76 11.98 -11.89
CA LYS A 82 7.95 11.57 -11.14
C LYS A 82 8.18 10.08 -11.25
N ILE A 83 8.69 9.65 -12.39
CA ILE A 83 8.93 8.24 -12.71
C ILE A 83 10.42 7.97 -12.89
N ASP A 84 10.80 6.71 -12.73
CA ASP A 84 12.13 6.18 -13.01
C ASP A 84 12.00 4.77 -13.59
N THR A 85 12.36 4.63 -14.84
CA THR A 85 12.44 3.35 -15.55
C THR A 85 13.88 2.88 -15.74
N GLY A 86 14.86 3.61 -15.20
CA GLY A 86 16.27 3.41 -15.45
C GLY A 86 16.73 3.88 -16.85
N ASN A 87 15.89 4.67 -17.55
CA ASN A 87 16.21 5.24 -18.87
C ASN A 87 15.56 6.63 -18.99
N PRO A 88 16.35 7.72 -18.88
CA PRO A 88 15.82 9.09 -18.87
C PRO A 88 15.01 9.45 -20.13
N GLY A 89 15.47 9.02 -21.32
CA GLY A 89 14.73 9.30 -22.57
C GLY A 89 13.37 8.60 -22.63
N ARG A 90 13.25 7.40 -22.03
CA ARG A 90 11.96 6.73 -21.87
C ARG A 90 11.08 7.44 -20.86
N ASP A 91 11.65 7.91 -19.76
CA ASP A 91 10.92 8.63 -18.71
C ASP A 91 10.32 9.92 -19.30
N GLU A 92 11.10 10.69 -20.06
CA GLU A 92 10.63 11.88 -20.76
C GLU A 92 9.49 11.55 -21.75
N THR A 93 9.65 10.50 -22.55
CA THR A 93 8.62 10.04 -23.51
C THR A 93 7.33 9.64 -22.79
N LEU A 94 7.42 8.89 -21.68
CA LEU A 94 6.25 8.48 -20.90
C LEU A 94 5.55 9.67 -20.27
N VAL A 95 6.29 10.61 -19.69
CA VAL A 95 5.69 11.83 -19.13
C VAL A 95 4.99 12.64 -20.20
N LYS A 96 5.65 12.87 -21.35
CA LYS A 96 5.12 13.67 -22.45
C LYS A 96 3.96 13.02 -23.17
N ASP A 97 4.10 11.76 -23.57
CA ASP A 97 3.21 11.13 -24.54
C ASP A 97 2.18 10.17 -23.91
N PHE A 98 2.25 9.98 -22.58
CA PHE A 98 1.26 9.20 -21.85
C PHE A 98 0.70 9.96 -20.65
N PHE A 99 1.51 10.27 -19.64
CA PHE A 99 1.01 10.83 -18.38
C PHE A 99 0.42 12.24 -18.53
N SER A 100 0.97 13.08 -19.41
CA SER A 100 0.43 14.43 -19.68
C SER A 100 -0.96 14.44 -20.31
N LEU A 101 -1.40 13.31 -20.88
CA LEU A 101 -2.73 13.16 -21.48
C LEU A 101 -3.78 12.60 -20.51
N LEU A 102 -3.37 12.22 -19.32
CA LEU A 102 -4.29 11.85 -18.26
C LEU A 102 -4.84 13.13 -17.61
N LYS A 103 -6.10 13.06 -17.17
CA LYS A 103 -6.71 14.11 -16.37
C LYS A 103 -6.20 14.03 -14.95
N GLY A 104 -5.74 15.18 -14.43
CA GLY A 104 -5.07 15.27 -13.13
C GLY A 104 -3.58 14.94 -13.22
N GLN A 105 -2.87 15.28 -12.16
CA GLN A 105 -1.42 15.10 -12.06
C GLN A 105 -1.03 14.04 -11.03
N THR A 106 -2.03 13.44 -10.39
CA THR A 106 -1.83 12.44 -9.34
C THR A 106 -2.63 11.17 -9.61
N VAL A 107 -2.09 10.05 -9.14
CA VAL A 107 -2.84 8.81 -8.90
C VAL A 107 -2.99 8.63 -7.41
N GLU A 108 -4.23 8.43 -6.97
CA GLU A 108 -4.55 8.20 -5.55
C GLU A 108 -4.86 6.73 -5.32
N GLY A 109 -4.42 6.21 -4.18
CA GLY A 109 -4.73 4.85 -3.73
C GLY A 109 -5.21 4.84 -2.28
N GLU A 110 -6.15 3.96 -1.95
CA GLU A 110 -6.60 3.70 -0.59
C GLU A 110 -6.80 2.20 -0.39
N ILE A 111 -6.17 1.64 0.63
CA ILE A 111 -6.38 0.24 0.98
C ILE A 111 -7.71 0.11 1.72
N THR A 112 -8.67 -0.62 1.13
CA THR A 112 -10.04 -0.73 1.65
C THR A 112 -10.31 -2.02 2.39
N ASP A 113 -9.64 -3.11 2.02
CA ASP A 113 -9.75 -4.39 2.74
C ASP A 113 -8.46 -5.20 2.58
N ILE A 114 -8.23 -6.12 3.52
CA ILE A 114 -7.13 -7.09 3.47
C ILE A 114 -7.55 -8.39 4.15
N LYS A 115 -7.36 -9.51 3.45
CA LYS A 115 -7.74 -10.85 3.91
C LYS A 115 -6.58 -11.82 3.72
N LYS A 116 -6.33 -12.64 4.72
CA LYS A 116 -5.42 -13.79 4.58
C LYS A 116 -6.13 -14.91 3.81
N THR A 117 -5.42 -15.59 2.93
CA THR A 117 -5.97 -16.74 2.17
C THR A 117 -5.78 -18.05 2.89
N ASP A 118 -4.72 -18.21 3.67
CA ASP A 118 -4.33 -19.49 4.23
C ASP A 118 -4.17 -19.50 5.75
N LYS A 119 -4.27 -20.71 6.34
CA LYS A 119 -3.78 -20.94 7.70
C LYS A 119 -2.25 -20.74 7.68
N HIS A 120 -1.78 -19.82 8.53
CA HIS A 120 -0.36 -19.53 8.62
C HIS A 120 0.40 -20.78 9.10
N GLU A 121 1.37 -21.24 8.30
CA GLU A 121 2.35 -22.24 8.68
C GLU A 121 3.66 -21.57 9.12
N LYS A 122 4.20 -22.01 10.26
CA LYS A 122 5.45 -21.46 10.79
C LYS A 122 6.59 -21.59 9.77
N GLY A 123 7.27 -20.48 9.50
CA GLY A 123 8.40 -20.43 8.56
C GLY A 123 8.03 -20.26 7.08
N LYS A 124 6.74 -20.33 6.72
CA LYS A 124 6.28 -20.02 5.36
C LYS A 124 5.87 -18.56 5.20
N PRO A 125 5.95 -17.98 3.99
CA PRO A 125 5.39 -16.67 3.71
C PRO A 125 3.90 -16.61 4.04
N ARG A 126 3.41 -15.46 4.50
CA ARG A 126 1.98 -15.20 4.64
C ARG A 126 1.46 -14.61 3.34
N THR A 127 0.35 -15.13 2.85
CA THR A 127 -0.29 -14.68 1.61
C THR A 127 -1.74 -14.27 1.86
N GLY A 128 -2.28 -13.49 0.94
CA GLY A 128 -3.67 -13.09 1.00
C GLY A 128 -4.06 -12.13 -0.12
N ASN A 129 -5.28 -11.62 0.00
CA ASN A 129 -5.83 -10.64 -0.91
C ASN A 129 -5.91 -9.27 -0.22
N ILE A 130 -5.78 -8.23 -1.02
CA ILE A 130 -5.90 -6.84 -0.59
C ILE A 130 -6.67 -6.08 -1.66
N ASP A 131 -7.67 -5.32 -1.25
CA ASP A 131 -8.46 -4.47 -2.13
C ASP A 131 -7.97 -3.03 -2.03
N VAL A 132 -7.60 -2.46 -3.18
CA VAL A 132 -7.11 -1.09 -3.28
C VAL A 132 -8.03 -0.27 -4.17
N LYS A 133 -8.64 0.77 -3.61
CA LYS A 133 -9.38 1.76 -4.37
C LYS A 133 -8.39 2.71 -5.03
N ILE A 134 -8.34 2.72 -6.35
CA ILE A 134 -7.45 3.55 -7.16
C ILE A 134 -8.25 4.61 -7.90
N THR A 135 -7.83 5.86 -7.80
CA THR A 135 -8.34 6.98 -8.59
C THR A 135 -7.25 7.43 -9.55
N MET A 136 -7.53 7.33 -10.85
CA MET A 136 -6.66 7.75 -11.95
C MET A 136 -7.54 8.30 -13.07
N ASN A 137 -7.11 9.35 -13.75
CA ASN A 137 -7.83 9.94 -14.90
C ASN A 137 -9.33 10.21 -14.59
N GLU A 138 -9.65 10.74 -13.39
CA GLU A 138 -11.01 11.00 -12.87
C GLU A 138 -11.90 9.75 -12.72
N LYS A 139 -11.34 8.55 -12.82
CA LYS A 139 -12.03 7.29 -12.58
C LYS A 139 -11.55 6.65 -11.29
N THR A 140 -12.49 6.11 -10.53
CA THR A 140 -12.19 5.40 -9.28
C THR A 140 -12.68 3.97 -9.39
N LEU A 141 -11.77 3.02 -9.19
CA LEU A 141 -12.05 1.57 -9.24
C LEU A 141 -11.43 0.88 -8.03
N THR A 142 -12.04 -0.20 -7.59
CA THR A 142 -11.45 -1.10 -6.61
C THR A 142 -10.73 -2.23 -7.34
N ILE A 143 -9.43 -2.30 -7.13
CA ILE A 143 -8.55 -3.29 -7.79
C ILE A 143 -8.20 -4.37 -6.78
N PRO A 144 -8.58 -5.63 -7.04
CA PRO A 144 -8.13 -6.76 -6.23
C PRO A 144 -6.66 -7.04 -6.51
N MET A 145 -5.88 -7.17 -5.45
CA MET A 145 -4.46 -7.49 -5.50
C MET A 145 -4.18 -8.69 -4.60
N THR A 146 -3.07 -9.37 -4.83
CA THR A 146 -2.54 -10.40 -3.93
C THR A 146 -1.32 -9.89 -3.20
N TYR A 147 -1.13 -10.30 -1.95
CA TYR A 147 0.07 -9.94 -1.20
C TYR A 147 0.84 -11.17 -0.75
N VAL A 148 2.14 -10.96 -0.58
CA VAL A 148 3.07 -11.88 0.08
C VAL A 148 3.83 -11.10 1.15
N TYR A 149 3.79 -11.62 2.38
CA TYR A 149 4.64 -11.13 3.46
C TYR A 149 5.67 -12.21 3.82
N ASN A 150 6.93 -11.89 3.70
CA ASN A 150 8.02 -12.81 3.98
C ASN A 150 9.21 -12.07 4.59
N LYS A 151 9.65 -12.51 5.79
CA LYS A 151 10.84 -12.00 6.48
C LYS A 151 10.88 -10.47 6.56
N GLY A 152 9.80 -9.84 6.98
CA GLY A 152 9.72 -8.39 7.15
C GLY A 152 9.34 -7.62 5.88
N LYS A 153 9.37 -8.24 4.70
CA LYS A 153 8.97 -7.59 3.45
C LYS A 153 7.52 -7.88 3.11
N PHE A 154 6.74 -6.85 2.85
CA PHE A 154 5.37 -6.94 2.36
C PHE A 154 5.33 -6.45 0.91
N ASP A 155 4.93 -7.33 0.00
CA ASP A 155 4.79 -7.06 -1.43
C ASP A 155 3.35 -7.34 -1.85
N ALA A 156 2.68 -6.38 -2.52
CA ALA A 156 1.38 -6.57 -3.14
C ALA A 156 1.46 -6.37 -4.64
N LYS A 157 0.66 -7.15 -5.39
CA LYS A 157 0.63 -7.11 -6.87
C LYS A 157 -0.79 -7.27 -7.38
N GLY A 158 -1.13 -6.49 -8.40
CA GLY A 158 -2.39 -6.55 -9.12
C GLY A 158 -2.21 -6.16 -10.58
N THR A 159 -3.30 -6.08 -11.30
CA THR A 159 -3.32 -5.63 -12.70
C THR A 159 -4.47 -4.67 -12.88
N ILE A 160 -4.23 -3.58 -13.60
CA ILE A 160 -5.25 -2.65 -14.08
C ILE A 160 -5.33 -2.74 -15.60
N ASP A 161 -6.51 -2.43 -16.16
CA ASP A 161 -6.66 -2.15 -17.58
C ASP A 161 -6.82 -0.63 -17.76
N LEU A 162 -6.00 -0.02 -18.63
CA LEU A 162 -6.04 1.42 -18.89
C LEU A 162 -7.36 1.87 -19.52
N PHE A 163 -8.09 0.97 -20.19
CA PHE A 163 -9.41 1.28 -20.73
C PHE A 163 -10.46 1.50 -19.65
N ASP A 164 -10.37 0.77 -18.54
CA ASP A 164 -11.27 0.94 -17.40
C ASP A 164 -11.13 2.34 -16.78
N PHE A 165 -9.94 2.93 -16.89
CA PHE A 165 -9.65 4.30 -16.46
C PHE A 165 -9.81 5.33 -17.59
N THR A 166 -10.43 4.96 -18.71
CA THR A 166 -10.63 5.84 -19.90
C THR A 166 -9.35 6.49 -20.41
N ALA A 167 -8.20 5.81 -20.27
CA ALA A 167 -6.89 6.29 -20.71
C ALA A 167 -6.56 5.93 -22.18
N ASN A 168 -7.59 5.82 -23.03
CA ASN A 168 -7.47 5.38 -24.44
C ASN A 168 -6.56 6.29 -25.26
N ASP A 169 -6.72 7.61 -25.08
CA ASP A 169 -5.95 8.61 -25.81
C ASP A 169 -4.47 8.56 -25.42
N ALA A 170 -4.18 8.43 -24.13
CA ALA A 170 -2.82 8.28 -23.62
C ALA A 170 -2.17 6.98 -24.13
N LEU A 171 -2.91 5.86 -24.13
CA LEU A 171 -2.41 4.59 -24.68
C LEU A 171 -2.17 4.68 -26.17
N SER A 172 -3.06 5.33 -26.93
CA SER A 172 -2.91 5.53 -28.37
C SER A 172 -1.71 6.41 -28.69
N SER A 173 -1.50 7.48 -27.93
CA SER A 173 -0.40 8.41 -28.10
C SER A 173 0.95 7.73 -27.88
N ILE A 174 1.14 7.04 -26.76
CA ILE A 174 2.40 6.33 -26.49
C ILE A 174 2.65 5.20 -27.49
N ASN A 175 1.60 4.51 -27.96
CA ASN A 175 1.75 3.51 -29.00
C ASN A 175 2.23 4.13 -30.33
N LYS A 176 1.73 5.32 -30.68
CA LYS A 176 2.15 6.06 -31.86
C LYS A 176 3.60 6.57 -31.74
N SER A 177 3.95 7.18 -30.63
CA SER A 177 5.30 7.71 -30.36
C SER A 177 6.38 6.64 -30.33
N CYS A 178 6.01 5.42 -29.92
CA CYS A 178 6.93 4.29 -29.82
C CYS A 178 6.62 3.18 -30.84
N PHE A 179 5.96 3.50 -31.95
CA PHE A 179 5.42 2.51 -32.91
C PHE A 179 6.46 1.47 -33.31
N ASP A 180 7.63 1.91 -33.78
CA ASP A 180 8.70 1.02 -34.24
C ASP A 180 9.29 0.19 -33.09
N LEU A 181 9.50 0.79 -31.91
CA LEU A 181 10.01 0.10 -30.74
C LEU A 181 9.02 -0.90 -30.17
N HIS A 182 7.72 -0.65 -30.34
CA HIS A 182 6.63 -1.51 -29.89
C HIS A 182 6.15 -2.48 -30.96
N LYS A 183 6.67 -2.38 -32.20
CA LYS A 183 6.20 -3.12 -33.35
C LYS A 183 4.68 -3.00 -33.54
N GLY A 184 4.17 -1.78 -33.37
CA GLY A 184 2.76 -1.42 -33.49
C GLY A 184 1.86 -1.86 -32.36
N LYS A 185 2.36 -2.48 -31.28
CA LYS A 185 1.52 -2.98 -30.18
C LYS A 185 1.96 -2.48 -28.81
N THR A 186 1.08 -1.75 -28.13
CA THR A 186 1.11 -1.45 -26.70
C THR A 186 -0.12 -2.06 -26.05
N TRP A 187 0.06 -2.78 -24.95
CA TRP A 187 -1.02 -3.45 -24.24
C TRP A 187 -1.68 -2.49 -23.25
N SER A 188 -2.99 -2.65 -23.03
CA SER A 188 -3.75 -1.85 -22.08
C SER A 188 -3.60 -2.34 -20.64
N ASP A 189 -3.31 -3.63 -20.45
CA ASP A 189 -3.09 -4.18 -19.12
C ASP A 189 -1.71 -3.77 -18.58
N VAL A 190 -1.70 -3.30 -17.33
CA VAL A 190 -0.51 -2.88 -16.61
C VAL A 190 -0.48 -3.59 -15.27
N SER A 191 0.60 -4.33 -15.02
CA SER A 191 0.85 -4.86 -13.67
C SER A 191 1.26 -3.72 -12.76
N ILE A 192 0.65 -3.66 -11.58
CA ILE A 192 0.94 -2.68 -10.54
C ILE A 192 1.37 -3.39 -9.27
N GLY A 193 2.16 -2.71 -8.44
CA GLY A 193 2.58 -3.25 -7.17
C GLY A 193 3.04 -2.19 -6.21
N PHE A 194 3.00 -2.55 -4.94
CA PHE A 194 3.66 -1.76 -3.89
C PHE A 194 4.39 -2.67 -2.92
N SER A 195 5.38 -2.10 -2.26
CA SER A 195 6.14 -2.79 -1.22
C SER A 195 6.47 -1.86 -0.06
N THR A 196 6.48 -2.44 1.15
CA THR A 196 6.94 -1.81 2.38
C THR A 196 7.57 -2.85 3.29
N THR A 197 8.21 -2.41 4.36
CA THR A 197 8.74 -3.29 5.41
C THR A 197 7.76 -3.33 6.59
N ILE A 198 7.67 -4.48 7.24
CA ILE A 198 6.89 -4.65 8.47
C ILE A 198 7.74 -5.40 9.47
N GLU A 199 7.99 -4.80 10.61
CA GLU A 199 8.68 -5.43 11.72
C GLU A 199 7.68 -6.02 12.71
N ALA A 200 7.97 -7.21 13.23
CA ALA A 200 7.23 -7.80 14.35
C ALA A 200 8.05 -7.56 15.62
N THR A 201 7.57 -6.71 16.51
CA THR A 201 8.19 -6.55 17.82
C THR A 201 7.82 -7.73 18.71
N LEU A 202 8.82 -8.27 19.44
CA LEU A 202 8.60 -9.37 20.37
C LEU A 202 7.62 -8.92 21.46
N CYS A 203 6.50 -9.61 21.56
CA CYS A 203 5.59 -9.48 22.66
C CYS A 203 6.29 -9.92 23.94
N ASN A 204 6.09 -9.22 25.04
CA ASN A 204 6.57 -9.59 26.37
C ASN A 204 6.14 -11.02 26.70
N VAL A 205 6.95 -11.99 26.34
CA VAL A 205 6.81 -13.36 26.79
C VAL A 205 7.30 -13.38 28.23
N LYS A 206 6.40 -13.41 29.21
CA LYS A 206 6.78 -13.77 30.57
C LYS A 206 7.30 -15.21 30.52
N ILE A 207 8.63 -15.36 30.50
CA ILE A 207 9.26 -16.66 30.73
C ILE A 207 8.93 -17.03 32.18
N LYS A 208 8.01 -17.98 32.37
CA LYS A 208 7.87 -18.64 33.66
C LYS A 208 9.16 -19.44 33.89
N LYS A 209 9.96 -19.00 34.88
CA LYS A 209 11.04 -19.80 35.45
C LYS A 209 10.44 -20.97 36.24
#